data_df5cf4b493d9fba096cc012258b0e31c
#
_entry.id   df5cf4b493d9fba096cc012258b0e31c
#
_cell.length_a   1.000
_cell.length_b   1.000
_cell.length_c   1.000
_cell.angle_alpha   90.00
_cell.angle_beta   90.00
_cell.angle_gamma   90.00
#
_symmetry.space_group_name_H-M   'P 1'
#
loop_
_entity.id
_entity.type
_entity.pdbx_description
1 polymer ?
#
loop_
_entity_poly.entity_id
_entity_poly.type
_entity_poly.pdbx_seq_one_letter_code
_entity_poly.pdbx_strand_id
1 'polypeptide(L)'
;RSPVPSANRGAVTLIIATAGHVDHGKTPLVKALTGVDTDTLAEEKTRGLSINLGYAYVPSDHQETLGFIDVPGHQRFINNMIAGVSGIDRALLVVAADDGPMPQTLEHLDVLALLGLSQLDLVITKVDRCEKARAEQVAEQTQALVTQRLGTRADVFYVSSVTGDGIEALRQHLKKAVPRRHTGGDQQGFRLSIDRRFHVKGAGIVVTGTASAGQVALGETLTLLPQ
;
A
#
# COMPACT_ATOMS: atom_id res chain seq x y z
N ARG A 1 14.07 4.62 20.13
CA ARG A 1 14.80 4.87 18.87
C ARG A 1 15.04 3.51 18.22
N SER A 2 14.14 3.05 17.35
CA SER A 2 14.38 1.89 16.52
C SER A 2 15.49 2.25 15.52
N PRO A 3 16.50 1.41 15.31
CA PRO A 3 17.54 1.69 14.33
C PRO A 3 16.91 1.73 12.94
N VAL A 4 17.14 2.80 12.21
CA VAL A 4 16.88 2.86 10.78
C VAL A 4 17.75 1.76 10.14
N PRO A 5 17.16 0.83 9.38
CA PRO A 5 17.97 -0.19 8.71
C PRO A 5 19.00 0.51 7.82
N SER A 6 20.25 0.10 7.92
CA SER A 6 21.32 0.57 7.05
C SER A 6 20.88 0.36 5.61
N ALA A 7 20.92 1.43 4.78
CA ALA A 7 20.53 1.40 3.38
C ALA A 7 21.25 0.25 2.66
N ASN A 8 20.50 -0.80 2.37
CA ASN A 8 21.02 -1.94 1.65
C ASN A 8 21.10 -1.56 0.18
N ARG A 9 22.30 -1.52 -0.36
CA ARG A 9 22.56 -1.10 -1.74
C ARG A 9 21.86 -2.05 -2.70
N GLY A 10 20.77 -1.58 -3.30
CA GLY A 10 20.13 -2.22 -4.43
C GLY A 10 18.96 -3.16 -4.16
N ALA A 11 18.27 -3.02 -3.03
CA ALA A 11 17.02 -3.74 -2.81
C ALA A 11 15.93 -3.26 -3.79
N VAL A 12 15.37 -4.16 -4.57
CA VAL A 12 14.15 -3.91 -5.32
C VAL A 12 13.01 -3.86 -4.32
N THR A 13 12.25 -2.78 -4.31
CA THR A 13 11.10 -2.62 -3.41
C THR A 13 9.85 -2.61 -4.26
N LEU A 14 8.90 -3.48 -3.95
CA LEU A 14 7.54 -3.41 -4.46
C LEU A 14 6.71 -2.59 -3.49
N ILE A 15 6.17 -1.46 -3.94
CA ILE A 15 5.35 -0.58 -3.11
C ILE A 15 3.88 -0.88 -3.36
N ILE A 16 3.17 -1.26 -2.31
CA ILE A 16 1.80 -1.72 -2.32
C ILE A 16 0.95 -0.77 -1.49
N ALA A 17 -0.09 -0.18 -2.06
CA ALA A 17 -1.06 0.61 -1.31
C ALA A 17 -2.33 -0.17 -1.02
N THR A 18 -2.93 0.01 0.16
CA THR A 18 -4.28 -0.45 0.44
C THR A 18 -5.29 0.54 -0.12
N ALA A 19 -6.44 0.06 -0.59
CA ALA A 19 -7.57 0.87 -1.04
C ALA A 19 -8.87 0.21 -0.56
N GLY A 20 -9.94 0.97 -0.39
CA GLY A 20 -11.25 0.44 0.02
C GLY A 20 -11.86 1.21 1.18
N HIS A 21 -13.09 0.84 1.52
CA HIS A 21 -13.92 1.52 2.51
C HIS A 21 -13.30 1.49 3.93
N VAL A 22 -13.71 2.44 4.76
CA VAL A 22 -13.44 2.41 6.21
C VAL A 22 -13.99 1.10 6.79
N ASP A 23 -13.39 0.58 7.84
CA ASP A 23 -13.77 -0.67 8.52
C ASP A 23 -13.71 -1.97 7.67
N HIS A 24 -13.27 -1.91 6.41
CA HIS A 24 -13.05 -3.12 5.60
C HIS A 24 -11.76 -3.89 5.96
N GLY A 25 -11.04 -3.47 6.98
CA GLY A 25 -9.93 -4.24 7.53
C GLY A 25 -8.58 -4.01 6.85
N LYS A 26 -8.34 -2.82 6.24
CA LYS A 26 -7.05 -2.46 5.61
C LYS A 26 -5.89 -2.54 6.59
N THR A 27 -5.95 -1.79 7.70
CA THR A 27 -4.92 -1.79 8.76
C THR A 27 -4.71 -3.17 9.39
N PRO A 28 -5.76 -3.93 9.78
CA PRO A 28 -5.58 -5.31 10.22
C PRO A 28 -4.94 -6.23 9.19
N LEU A 29 -5.24 -6.05 7.90
CA LEU A 29 -4.61 -6.79 6.81
C LEU A 29 -3.12 -6.50 6.72
N VAL A 30 -2.72 -5.22 6.71
CA VAL A 30 -1.31 -4.82 6.69
C VAL A 30 -0.58 -5.38 7.91
N LYS A 31 -1.18 -5.30 9.10
CA LYS A 31 -0.62 -5.88 10.33
C LYS A 31 -0.45 -7.40 10.21
N ALA A 32 -1.42 -8.13 9.66
CA ALA A 32 -1.33 -9.57 9.46
C ALA A 32 -0.23 -9.96 8.45
N LEU A 33 -0.03 -9.15 7.40
CA LEU A 33 1.00 -9.37 6.39
C LEU A 33 2.42 -9.02 6.88
N THR A 34 2.56 -7.98 7.72
CA THR A 34 3.86 -7.39 8.05
C THR A 34 4.28 -7.57 9.51
N GLY A 35 3.34 -7.83 10.41
CA GLY A 35 3.52 -7.79 11.86
C GLY A 35 3.57 -6.38 12.46
N VAL A 36 3.46 -5.32 11.63
CA VAL A 36 3.54 -3.91 12.04
C VAL A 36 2.15 -3.30 12.10
N ASP A 37 1.84 -2.63 13.21
CA ASP A 37 0.62 -1.84 13.39
C ASP A 37 0.86 -0.45 12.81
N THR A 38 0.13 -0.09 11.75
CA THR A 38 0.28 1.19 11.04
C THR A 38 -0.48 2.35 11.70
N ASP A 39 -1.45 2.06 12.57
CA ASP A 39 -2.15 3.09 13.36
C ASP A 39 -1.27 3.55 14.53
N THR A 40 -0.60 4.68 14.35
CA THR A 40 0.37 5.21 15.31
C THR A 40 -0.21 6.26 16.25
N LEU A 41 -1.29 6.95 15.84
CA LEU A 41 -1.92 8.01 16.63
C LEU A 41 -2.90 7.42 17.66
N ALA A 42 -2.91 8.01 18.85
CA ALA A 42 -3.89 7.67 19.89
C ALA A 42 -5.34 7.90 19.41
N GLU A 43 -5.57 8.90 18.58
CA GLU A 43 -6.88 9.19 17.96
C GLU A 43 -7.31 8.09 16.98
N GLU A 44 -6.41 7.55 16.17
CA GLU A 44 -6.68 6.45 15.25
C GLU A 44 -7.15 5.22 16.03
N LYS A 45 -6.46 4.87 17.10
CA LYS A 45 -6.82 3.75 17.99
C LYS A 45 -8.14 3.95 18.71
N THR A 46 -8.44 5.18 19.12
CA THR A 46 -9.68 5.49 19.84
C THR A 46 -10.90 5.52 18.92
N ARG A 47 -10.72 6.01 17.70
CA ARG A 47 -11.81 6.13 16.71
C ARG A 47 -11.94 4.92 15.79
N GLY A 48 -10.95 4.02 15.79
CA GLY A 48 -10.91 2.83 14.92
C GLY A 48 -10.77 3.16 13.45
N LEU A 49 -10.23 4.35 13.10
CA LEU A 49 -10.04 4.76 11.70
C LEU A 49 -8.68 5.44 11.50
N SER A 50 -7.99 5.07 10.43
CA SER A 50 -6.71 5.67 10.05
C SER A 50 -6.93 7.09 9.52
N ILE A 51 -6.13 8.03 9.99
CA ILE A 51 -6.17 9.45 9.61
C ILE A 51 -5.01 9.77 8.68
N ASN A 52 -3.82 9.26 8.99
CA ASN A 52 -2.60 9.44 8.24
C ASN A 52 -2.24 8.21 7.41
N LEU A 53 -1.29 8.39 6.47
CA LEU A 53 -0.66 7.25 5.80
C LEU A 53 0.16 6.45 6.80
N GLY A 54 -0.11 5.16 6.88
CA GLY A 54 0.70 4.20 7.62
C GLY A 54 1.73 3.54 6.70
N TYR A 55 2.92 3.25 7.22
CA TYR A 55 3.98 2.59 6.46
C TYR A 55 4.46 1.35 7.19
N ALA A 56 4.53 0.24 6.46
CA ALA A 56 5.06 -1.00 6.97
C ALA A 56 5.95 -1.69 5.92
N TYR A 57 6.93 -2.45 6.36
CA TYR A 57 7.88 -3.11 5.47
C TYR A 57 8.07 -4.55 5.90
N VAL A 58 8.15 -5.44 4.91
CA VAL A 58 8.53 -6.84 5.10
C VAL A 58 9.88 -7.06 4.43
N PRO A 59 10.95 -7.31 5.19
CA PRO A 59 12.22 -7.73 4.62
C PRO A 59 12.05 -9.08 3.91
N SER A 60 12.65 -9.23 2.74
CA SER A 60 12.74 -10.50 2.03
C SER A 60 14.17 -11.06 2.13
N ASP A 61 14.30 -12.38 2.05
CA ASP A 61 15.56 -13.09 2.20
C ASP A 61 16.59 -12.82 1.08
N HIS A 62 16.14 -12.16 -0.02
CA HIS A 62 16.95 -11.90 -1.21
C HIS A 62 17.20 -10.40 -1.48
N GLN A 63 17.30 -9.56 -0.44
CA GLN A 63 17.48 -8.10 -0.57
C GLN A 63 16.29 -7.37 -1.23
N GLU A 64 15.17 -8.04 -1.42
CA GLU A 64 13.93 -7.47 -1.91
C GLU A 64 13.08 -7.05 -0.70
N THR A 65 12.36 -5.95 -0.81
CA THR A 65 11.52 -5.44 0.28
C THR A 65 10.11 -5.19 -0.24
N LEU A 66 9.11 -5.70 0.45
CA LEU A 66 7.72 -5.30 0.27
C LEU A 66 7.43 -4.09 1.15
N GLY A 67 7.10 -2.97 0.54
CA GLY A 67 6.63 -1.77 1.24
C GLY A 67 5.12 -1.67 1.16
N PHE A 68 4.47 -1.44 2.29
CA PHE A 68 3.02 -1.24 2.38
C PHE A 68 2.72 0.20 2.77
N ILE A 69 1.80 0.82 2.05
CA ILE A 69 1.21 2.11 2.37
C ILE A 69 -0.24 1.85 2.76
N ASP A 70 -0.53 1.96 4.04
CA ASP A 70 -1.88 1.85 4.56
C ASP A 70 -2.60 3.18 4.42
N VAL A 71 -3.62 3.20 3.58
CA VAL A 71 -4.30 4.42 3.14
C VAL A 71 -5.59 4.61 3.95
N PRO A 72 -5.85 5.83 4.48
CA PRO A 72 -7.11 6.15 5.12
C PRO A 72 -8.32 5.88 4.22
N GLY A 73 -9.34 5.19 4.75
CA GLY A 73 -10.54 4.87 3.99
C GLY A 73 -11.54 6.01 3.85
N HIS A 74 -11.45 7.05 4.66
CA HIS A 74 -12.45 8.11 4.75
C HIS A 74 -12.24 9.22 3.71
N GLN A 75 -13.31 9.68 3.05
CA GLN A 75 -13.29 10.75 2.03
C GLN A 75 -12.51 12.01 2.42
N ARG A 76 -12.57 12.42 3.69
CA ARG A 76 -11.82 13.59 4.19
C ARG A 76 -10.32 13.48 4.02
N PHE A 77 -9.80 12.27 3.83
CA PHE A 77 -8.36 12.00 3.72
C PHE A 77 -7.94 11.59 2.31
N ILE A 78 -8.78 11.82 1.29
CA ILE A 78 -8.50 11.46 -0.09
C ILE A 78 -7.22 12.14 -0.62
N ASN A 79 -6.92 13.36 -0.16
CA ASN A 79 -5.68 14.05 -0.49
C ASN A 79 -4.45 13.32 0.09
N ASN A 80 -4.58 12.75 1.29
CA ASN A 80 -3.52 11.92 1.88
C ASN A 80 -3.35 10.62 1.08
N MET A 81 -4.46 10.04 0.61
CA MET A 81 -4.44 8.89 -0.30
C MET A 81 -3.67 9.23 -1.58
N ILE A 82 -4.02 10.32 -2.26
CA ILE A 82 -3.37 10.74 -3.53
C ILE A 82 -1.88 10.95 -3.32
N ALA A 83 -1.47 11.58 -2.21
CA ALA A 83 -0.06 11.78 -1.90
C ALA A 83 0.69 10.47 -1.66
N GLY A 84 0.03 9.46 -1.05
CA GLY A 84 0.63 8.14 -0.81
C GLY A 84 0.67 7.24 -2.03
N VAL A 85 -0.25 7.46 -2.98
CA VAL A 85 -0.40 6.60 -4.16
C VAL A 85 0.56 6.99 -5.30
N SER A 86 1.16 8.18 -5.27
CA SER A 86 2.21 8.54 -6.23
C SER A 86 3.45 7.67 -6.02
N GLY A 87 3.76 6.79 -6.98
CA GLY A 87 4.92 5.89 -6.95
C GLY A 87 4.65 4.51 -6.36
N ILE A 88 3.38 4.09 -6.26
CA ILE A 88 3.04 2.69 -5.96
C ILE A 88 3.10 1.84 -7.22
N ASP A 89 3.49 0.58 -7.03
CA ASP A 89 3.57 -0.40 -8.10
C ASP A 89 2.28 -1.22 -8.20
N ARG A 90 1.60 -1.42 -7.06
CA ARG A 90 0.42 -2.30 -6.94
C ARG A 90 -0.55 -1.78 -5.88
N ALA A 91 -1.85 -2.04 -6.05
CA ALA A 91 -2.86 -1.79 -5.03
C ALA A 91 -3.53 -3.08 -4.56
N LEU A 92 -3.89 -3.11 -3.28
CA LEU A 92 -4.82 -4.09 -2.70
C LEU A 92 -6.17 -3.41 -2.48
N LEU A 93 -7.16 -3.74 -3.30
CA LEU A 93 -8.54 -3.32 -3.07
C LEU A 93 -9.17 -4.22 -2.03
N VAL A 94 -9.39 -3.67 -0.85
CA VAL A 94 -9.87 -4.39 0.33
C VAL A 94 -11.37 -4.20 0.50
N VAL A 95 -12.11 -5.30 0.48
CA VAL A 95 -13.57 -5.33 0.64
C VAL A 95 -13.96 -6.36 1.66
N ALA A 96 -14.78 -5.99 2.65
CA ALA A 96 -15.26 -6.90 3.66
C ALA A 96 -16.37 -7.80 3.11
N ALA A 97 -16.29 -9.11 3.39
CA ALA A 97 -17.23 -10.11 2.88
C ALA A 97 -18.66 -9.93 3.45
N ASP A 98 -18.78 -9.43 4.69
CA ASP A 98 -20.05 -9.15 5.34
C ASP A 98 -20.76 -7.93 4.71
N ASP A 99 -20.03 -6.85 4.39
CA ASP A 99 -20.58 -5.58 3.88
C ASP A 99 -20.72 -5.57 2.35
N GLY A 100 -19.70 -6.06 1.63
CA GLY A 100 -19.60 -5.92 0.18
C GLY A 100 -19.00 -4.57 -0.26
N PRO A 101 -19.02 -4.25 -1.57
CA PRO A 101 -18.49 -2.99 -2.07
C PRO A 101 -19.34 -1.80 -1.60
N MET A 102 -18.69 -0.80 -0.99
CA MET A 102 -19.29 0.39 -0.41
C MET A 102 -18.91 1.65 -1.23
N PRO A 103 -19.56 2.82 -1.03
CA PRO A 103 -19.31 4.00 -1.83
C PRO A 103 -17.82 4.39 -1.92
N GLN A 104 -17.07 4.34 -0.81
CA GLN A 104 -15.64 4.66 -0.82
C GLN A 104 -14.80 3.63 -1.58
N THR A 105 -15.29 2.40 -1.76
CA THR A 105 -14.65 1.42 -2.65
C THR A 105 -14.63 1.92 -4.09
N LEU A 106 -15.73 2.52 -4.54
CA LEU A 106 -15.85 3.11 -5.88
C LEU A 106 -14.97 4.35 -6.03
N GLU A 107 -14.98 5.25 -5.04
CA GLU A 107 -14.14 6.44 -5.03
C GLU A 107 -12.64 6.09 -5.12
N HIS A 108 -12.20 5.09 -4.35
CA HIS A 108 -10.83 4.62 -4.40
C HIS A 108 -10.49 3.98 -5.75
N LEU A 109 -11.42 3.21 -6.36
CA LEU A 109 -11.22 2.68 -7.71
C LEU A 109 -11.09 3.79 -8.75
N ASP A 110 -11.90 4.85 -8.65
CA ASP A 110 -11.82 6.00 -9.55
C ASP A 110 -10.47 6.72 -9.42
N VAL A 111 -9.96 6.89 -8.21
CA VAL A 111 -8.62 7.47 -7.97
C VAL A 111 -7.53 6.59 -8.56
N LEU A 112 -7.57 5.26 -8.34
CA LEU A 112 -6.59 4.34 -8.91
C LEU A 112 -6.61 4.34 -10.45
N ALA A 113 -7.80 4.44 -11.06
CA ALA A 113 -7.97 4.58 -12.50
C ALA A 113 -7.34 5.88 -13.04
N LEU A 114 -7.60 7.01 -12.38
CA LEU A 114 -7.04 8.32 -12.75
C LEU A 114 -5.51 8.35 -12.65
N LEU A 115 -4.94 7.61 -11.71
CA LEU A 115 -3.48 7.48 -11.53
C LEU A 115 -2.84 6.47 -12.48
N GLY A 116 -3.64 5.82 -13.34
CA GLY A 116 -3.15 4.86 -14.33
C GLY A 116 -2.61 3.57 -13.75
N LEU A 117 -3.03 3.21 -12.51
CA LEU A 117 -2.57 1.99 -11.87
C LEU A 117 -3.22 0.77 -12.53
N SER A 118 -2.39 -0.11 -13.11
CA SER A 118 -2.83 -1.32 -13.80
C SER A 118 -2.71 -2.60 -12.97
N GLN A 119 -1.93 -2.57 -11.91
CA GLN A 119 -1.67 -3.75 -11.06
C GLN A 119 -2.53 -3.65 -9.79
N LEU A 120 -3.57 -4.48 -9.71
CA LEU A 120 -4.52 -4.51 -8.61
C LEU A 120 -4.84 -5.96 -8.23
N ASP A 121 -4.82 -6.25 -6.93
CA ASP A 121 -5.38 -7.46 -6.35
C ASP A 121 -6.64 -7.13 -5.53
N LEU A 122 -7.65 -7.97 -5.63
CA LEU A 122 -8.87 -7.87 -4.85
C LEU A 122 -8.76 -8.75 -3.61
N VAL A 123 -8.86 -8.15 -2.44
CA VAL A 123 -8.77 -8.85 -1.15
C VAL A 123 -10.10 -8.79 -0.45
N ILE A 124 -10.78 -9.93 -0.37
CA ILE A 124 -12.03 -10.11 0.37
C ILE A 124 -11.67 -10.48 1.81
N THR A 125 -11.93 -9.55 2.73
CA THR A 125 -11.61 -9.70 4.17
C THR A 125 -12.79 -10.19 4.98
N LYS A 126 -12.54 -10.49 6.26
CA LYS A 126 -13.56 -10.92 7.24
C LYS A 126 -14.32 -12.18 6.79
N VAL A 127 -13.67 -13.08 6.07
CA VAL A 127 -14.32 -14.31 5.57
C VAL A 127 -14.76 -15.26 6.70
N ASP A 128 -14.22 -15.06 7.90
CA ASP A 128 -14.64 -15.75 9.13
C ASP A 128 -16.03 -15.34 9.63
N ARG A 129 -16.61 -14.25 9.08
CA ARG A 129 -17.91 -13.70 9.52
C ARG A 129 -19.09 -14.09 8.64
N CYS A 130 -18.84 -14.75 7.52
CA CYS A 130 -19.89 -15.10 6.58
C CYS A 130 -19.64 -16.48 5.93
N GLU A 131 -20.67 -17.01 5.27
CA GLU A 131 -20.54 -18.23 4.47
C GLU A 131 -19.71 -17.97 3.22
N LYS A 132 -19.03 -19.01 2.73
CA LYS A 132 -18.18 -18.97 1.54
C LYS A 132 -18.92 -18.41 0.32
N ALA A 133 -20.17 -18.81 0.11
CA ALA A 133 -21.01 -18.33 -0.98
C ALA A 133 -21.19 -16.79 -0.98
N ARG A 134 -21.30 -16.19 0.22
CA ARG A 134 -21.38 -14.74 0.37
C ARG A 134 -20.08 -14.07 -0.02
N ALA A 135 -18.94 -14.57 0.43
CA ALA A 135 -17.65 -14.04 0.07
C ALA A 135 -17.40 -14.12 -1.44
N GLU A 136 -17.77 -15.22 -2.10
CA GLU A 136 -17.69 -15.39 -3.56
C GLU A 136 -18.60 -14.40 -4.29
N GLN A 137 -19.83 -14.19 -3.84
CA GLN A 137 -20.73 -13.18 -4.41
C GLN A 137 -20.15 -11.77 -4.32
N VAL A 138 -19.58 -11.40 -3.18
CA VAL A 138 -18.92 -10.09 -3.00
C VAL A 138 -17.72 -9.94 -3.92
N ALA A 139 -16.93 -10.99 -4.09
CA ALA A 139 -15.83 -11.02 -5.02
C ALA A 139 -16.27 -10.77 -6.47
N GLU A 140 -17.31 -11.47 -6.93
CA GLU A 140 -17.86 -11.29 -8.27
C GLU A 140 -18.39 -9.87 -8.50
N GLN A 141 -19.16 -9.33 -7.55
CA GLN A 141 -19.66 -7.96 -7.61
C GLN A 141 -18.53 -6.94 -7.70
N THR A 142 -17.51 -7.10 -6.85
CA THR A 142 -16.37 -6.18 -6.84
C THR A 142 -15.51 -6.31 -8.09
N GLN A 143 -15.33 -7.55 -8.58
CA GLN A 143 -14.60 -7.81 -9.82
C GLN A 143 -15.28 -7.15 -11.05
N ALA A 144 -16.61 -7.14 -11.08
CA ALA A 144 -17.35 -6.42 -12.15
C ALA A 144 -17.06 -4.90 -12.10
N LEU A 145 -17.03 -4.30 -10.91
CA LEU A 145 -16.69 -2.89 -10.71
C LEU A 145 -15.23 -2.59 -11.12
N VAL A 146 -14.27 -3.45 -10.75
CA VAL A 146 -12.87 -3.34 -11.15
C VAL A 146 -12.75 -3.37 -12.68
N THR A 147 -13.40 -4.33 -13.33
CA THR A 147 -13.38 -4.44 -14.80
C THR A 147 -14.00 -3.22 -15.47
N GLN A 148 -15.11 -2.72 -14.93
CA GLN A 148 -15.78 -1.52 -15.46
C GLN A 148 -14.91 -0.27 -15.36
N ARG A 149 -14.14 -0.08 -14.27
CA ARG A 149 -13.41 1.15 -13.99
C ARG A 149 -11.97 1.13 -14.51
N LEU A 150 -11.32 -0.02 -14.46
CA LEU A 150 -9.89 -0.18 -14.80
C LEU A 150 -9.67 -0.94 -16.10
N GLY A 151 -10.71 -1.57 -16.69
CA GLY A 151 -10.59 -2.38 -17.89
C GLY A 151 -9.77 -3.67 -17.70
N THR A 152 -9.46 -4.04 -16.47
CA THR A 152 -8.62 -5.21 -16.13
C THR A 152 -9.33 -6.14 -15.17
N ARG A 153 -8.77 -7.33 -15.00
CA ARG A 153 -9.22 -8.31 -14.01
C ARG A 153 -8.18 -8.42 -12.89
N ALA A 154 -8.64 -8.40 -11.63
CA ALA A 154 -7.80 -8.57 -10.46
C ALA A 154 -7.70 -10.04 -10.07
N ASP A 155 -6.57 -10.45 -9.49
CA ASP A 155 -6.48 -11.71 -8.75
C ASP A 155 -7.24 -11.56 -7.42
N VAL A 156 -7.98 -12.61 -7.01
CA VAL A 156 -8.87 -12.57 -5.85
C VAL A 156 -8.30 -13.39 -4.72
N PHE A 157 -8.23 -12.79 -3.53
CA PHE A 157 -7.79 -13.42 -2.29
C PHE A 157 -8.87 -13.31 -1.22
N TYR A 158 -9.15 -14.43 -0.57
CA TYR A 158 -10.09 -14.51 0.54
C TYR A 158 -9.30 -14.64 1.83
N VAL A 159 -9.45 -13.68 2.76
CA VAL A 159 -8.61 -13.61 3.95
C VAL A 159 -9.38 -13.29 5.23
N SER A 160 -8.88 -13.79 6.35
CA SER A 160 -9.24 -13.33 7.69
C SER A 160 -7.98 -12.92 8.44
N SER A 161 -7.91 -11.66 8.84
CA SER A 161 -6.82 -11.16 9.70
C SER A 161 -6.94 -11.67 11.15
N VAL A 162 -8.08 -12.25 11.51
CA VAL A 162 -8.34 -12.80 12.85
C VAL A 162 -7.88 -14.25 12.95
N THR A 163 -8.27 -15.09 11.97
CA THR A 163 -7.91 -16.51 11.93
C THR A 163 -6.57 -16.78 11.25
N GLY A 164 -6.11 -15.86 10.42
CA GLY A 164 -4.91 -16.00 9.58
C GLY A 164 -5.18 -16.68 8.23
N ASP A 165 -6.42 -17.07 7.96
CA ASP A 165 -6.79 -17.74 6.71
C ASP A 165 -6.44 -16.86 5.51
N GLY A 166 -5.85 -17.46 4.47
CA GLY A 166 -5.50 -16.81 3.22
C GLY A 166 -4.32 -15.81 3.27
N ILE A 167 -3.88 -15.38 4.47
CA ILE A 167 -2.82 -14.37 4.63
C ILE A 167 -1.49 -14.83 4.02
N GLU A 168 -1.11 -16.09 4.25
CA GLU A 168 0.15 -16.60 3.72
C GLU A 168 0.10 -16.76 2.19
N ALA A 169 -1.04 -17.16 1.63
CA ALA A 169 -1.21 -17.26 0.17
C ALA A 169 -1.07 -15.86 -0.49
N LEU A 170 -1.70 -14.84 0.08
CA LEU A 170 -1.56 -13.46 -0.37
C LEU A 170 -0.11 -12.97 -0.24
N ARG A 171 0.57 -13.24 0.89
CA ARG A 171 1.97 -12.87 1.10
C ARG A 171 2.89 -13.50 0.05
N GLN A 172 2.70 -14.77 -0.29
CA GLN A 172 3.49 -15.47 -1.30
C GLN A 172 3.23 -14.92 -2.71
N HIS A 173 1.98 -14.55 -3.02
CA HIS A 173 1.65 -13.90 -4.28
C HIS A 173 2.38 -12.56 -4.41
N LEU A 174 2.33 -11.71 -3.39
CA LEU A 174 2.99 -10.41 -3.39
C LEU A 174 4.52 -10.52 -3.47
N LYS A 175 5.12 -11.51 -2.79
CA LYS A 175 6.57 -11.79 -2.92
C LYS A 175 6.97 -12.16 -4.34
N LYS A 176 6.14 -12.94 -5.05
CA LYS A 176 6.40 -13.32 -6.46
C LYS A 176 6.23 -12.15 -7.43
N ALA A 177 5.43 -11.15 -7.06
CA ALA A 177 5.17 -9.96 -7.87
C ALA A 177 6.32 -8.93 -7.81
N VAL A 178 7.28 -9.08 -6.91
CA VAL A 178 8.47 -8.20 -6.85
C VAL A 178 9.22 -8.27 -8.18
N PRO A 179 9.44 -7.13 -8.87
CA PRO A 179 10.14 -7.12 -10.13
C PRO A 179 11.54 -7.70 -9.98
N ARG A 180 11.89 -8.71 -10.76
CA ARG A 180 13.28 -9.17 -10.82
C ARG A 180 14.13 -8.06 -11.42
N ARG A 181 15.17 -7.67 -10.71
CA ARG A 181 16.08 -6.59 -11.11
C ARG A 181 16.59 -6.82 -12.54
N HIS A 182 16.17 -5.96 -13.47
CA HIS A 182 16.92 -5.80 -14.70
C HIS A 182 18.17 -4.96 -14.37
N THR A 183 19.35 -5.54 -14.50
CA THR A 183 20.67 -4.94 -14.24
C THR A 183 21.02 -3.77 -15.16
N GLY A 184 20.02 -3.15 -15.80
CA GLY A 184 20.20 -2.06 -16.77
C GLY A 184 19.93 -0.63 -16.24
N GLY A 185 19.57 -0.43 -14.97
CA GLY A 185 19.07 0.84 -14.45
C GLY A 185 20.08 1.73 -13.72
N ASP A 186 21.36 1.35 -13.60
CA ASP A 186 22.36 2.10 -12.83
C ASP A 186 22.80 3.47 -13.45
N GLN A 187 22.28 3.82 -14.63
CA GLN A 187 22.61 5.10 -15.28
C GLN A 187 21.54 6.19 -15.13
N GLN A 188 20.43 5.90 -14.44
CA GLN A 188 19.40 6.92 -14.22
C GLN A 188 19.77 7.78 -13.00
N GLY A 189 19.64 9.10 -13.15
CA GLY A 189 19.81 10.05 -12.04
C GLY A 189 18.82 9.75 -10.91
N PHE A 190 19.23 10.01 -9.66
CA PHE A 190 18.37 9.81 -8.49
C PHE A 190 17.11 10.65 -8.60
N ARG A 191 15.95 10.02 -8.33
CA ARG A 191 14.63 10.65 -8.27
C ARG A 191 13.89 10.23 -7.02
N LEU A 192 13.45 11.22 -6.23
CA LEU A 192 12.62 11.06 -5.05
C LEU A 192 11.35 11.87 -5.22
N SER A 193 10.19 11.20 -5.26
CA SER A 193 8.88 11.86 -5.15
C SER A 193 8.64 12.23 -3.69
N ILE A 194 8.67 13.52 -3.37
CA ILE A 194 8.52 14.01 -2.00
C ILE A 194 7.04 13.99 -1.61
N ASP A 195 6.71 13.28 -0.54
CA ASP A 195 5.36 13.21 0.05
C ASP A 195 5.20 14.07 1.30
N ARG A 196 6.27 14.29 2.07
CA ARG A 196 6.24 15.08 3.30
C ARG A 196 7.48 15.95 3.45
N ARG A 197 7.27 17.10 4.09
CA ARG A 197 8.32 18.01 4.51
C ARG A 197 8.10 18.39 5.97
N PHE A 198 9.12 18.31 6.78
CA PHE A 198 9.08 18.72 8.18
C PHE A 198 10.43 19.28 8.63
N HIS A 199 10.41 20.01 9.74
CA HIS A 199 11.61 20.60 10.32
C HIS A 199 12.08 19.78 11.52
N VAL A 200 13.34 19.36 11.50
CA VAL A 200 13.96 18.64 12.63
C VAL A 200 14.99 19.55 13.30
N LYS A 201 14.86 19.76 14.60
CA LYS A 201 15.81 20.57 15.38
C LYS A 201 17.22 19.96 15.26
N GLY A 202 18.17 20.76 14.77
CA GLY A 202 19.56 20.35 14.54
C GLY A 202 19.88 19.72 13.18
N ALA A 203 18.86 19.30 12.42
CA ALA A 203 19.04 18.76 11.07
C ALA A 203 18.47 19.66 9.95
N GLY A 204 17.63 20.65 10.32
CA GLY A 204 16.99 21.54 9.37
C GLY A 204 15.75 20.95 8.72
N ILE A 205 15.55 21.20 7.43
CA ILE A 205 14.43 20.67 6.66
C ILE A 205 14.72 19.23 6.28
N VAL A 206 13.80 18.34 6.61
CA VAL A 206 13.81 16.94 6.23
C VAL A 206 12.65 16.66 5.31
N VAL A 207 12.86 15.89 4.28
CA VAL A 207 11.83 15.39 3.37
C VAL A 207 11.78 13.87 3.40
N THR A 208 10.59 13.32 3.22
CA THR A 208 10.38 11.90 2.98
C THR A 208 9.67 11.70 1.65
N GLY A 209 9.77 10.50 1.10
CA GLY A 209 9.16 10.20 -0.18
C GLY A 209 9.57 8.84 -0.73
N THR A 210 9.10 8.55 -1.93
CA THR A 210 9.42 7.32 -2.65
C THR A 210 10.56 7.57 -3.64
N ALA A 211 11.67 6.82 -3.48
CA ALA A 211 12.75 6.81 -4.46
C ALA A 211 12.33 5.96 -5.67
N SER A 212 12.16 6.58 -6.82
CA SER A 212 11.68 5.94 -8.06
C SER A 212 12.81 5.58 -9.03
N ALA A 213 14.01 6.16 -8.89
CA ALA A 213 15.15 5.87 -9.74
C ALA A 213 16.48 6.24 -9.08
N GLY A 214 17.55 5.63 -9.56
CA GLY A 214 18.94 5.96 -9.23
C GLY A 214 19.34 5.66 -7.78
N GLN A 215 20.47 6.19 -7.38
CA GLN A 215 21.06 6.05 -6.04
C GLN A 215 21.55 7.42 -5.57
N VAL A 216 21.59 7.62 -4.26
CA VAL A 216 22.15 8.82 -3.63
C VAL A 216 23.01 8.43 -2.43
N ALA A 217 24.17 9.03 -2.32
CA ALA A 217 25.06 8.85 -1.18
C ALA A 217 24.96 10.03 -0.19
N LEU A 218 25.39 9.78 1.05
CA LEU A 218 25.46 10.84 2.05
C LEU A 218 26.42 11.96 1.59
N GLY A 219 25.94 13.20 1.67
CA GLY A 219 26.70 14.40 1.27
C GLY A 219 26.59 14.79 -0.19
N GLU A 220 25.86 14.03 -1.01
CA GLU A 220 25.57 14.43 -2.40
C GLU A 220 24.59 15.59 -2.46
N THR A 221 24.80 16.47 -3.45
CA THR A 221 23.90 17.59 -3.72
C THR A 221 22.82 17.17 -4.69
N LEU A 222 21.56 17.40 -4.31
CA LEU A 222 20.38 17.10 -5.11
C LEU A 222 19.68 18.38 -5.56
N THR A 223 19.02 18.33 -6.72
CA THR A 223 18.20 19.42 -7.23
C THR A 223 16.73 19.18 -6.87
N LEU A 224 16.09 20.17 -6.25
CA LEU A 224 14.64 20.13 -5.97
C LEU A 224 13.90 20.66 -7.22
N LEU A 225 12.91 19.89 -7.68
CA LEU A 225 12.03 20.27 -8.79
C LEU A 225 10.57 20.24 -8.34
N PRO A 226 9.68 21.07 -8.89
CA PRO A 226 9.96 22.22 -9.76
C PRO A 226 10.65 23.35 -8.98
N GLN A 227 11.44 24.15 -9.65
CA GLN A 227 12.07 25.36 -9.09
C GLN A 227 11.07 26.52 -9.13
#